data_5c2e3a3c3295225bae9e72587e2696c0
#
_entry.id   5c2e3a3c3295225bae9e72587e2696c0
#
_cell.length_a   1.000
_cell.length_b   1.000
_cell.length_c   1.000
_cell.angle_alpha   90.00
_cell.angle_beta   90.00
_cell.angle_gamma   90.00
#
_symmetry.space_group_name_H-M   'P 1'
#
loop_
_entity.id
_entity.type
_entity.pdbx_description
1 polymer ?
#
loop_
_entity_poly.entity_id
_entity_poly.type
_entity_poly.pdbx_seq_one_letter_code
_entity_poly.pdbx_strand_id
1 'polypeptide(L)'
;MFNTRLQTTEESGEIVRLRKALADDDRIVQLRRSVREAAEAKLRNGVIDTNDLLRKITDEATAATARSAREIELAKIICELKHTINR
;
A
#
# COMPACT_ATOMS: atom_id res chain seq x y z
N MET A 1 -31.32 -15.25 -1.91
CA MET A 1 -30.33 -16.07 -1.20
C MET A 1 -29.15 -16.45 -2.07
N PHE A 2 -29.41 -16.96 -3.25
CA PHE A 2 -28.34 -17.39 -4.15
C PHE A 2 -27.44 -16.22 -4.60
N ASN A 3 -28.06 -15.09 -4.98
CA ASN A 3 -27.31 -13.90 -5.43
C ASN A 3 -26.48 -13.29 -4.30
N THR A 4 -26.97 -13.34 -3.07
CA THR A 4 -26.25 -12.83 -1.90
C THR A 4 -24.98 -13.64 -1.64
N ARG A 5 -25.05 -14.96 -1.79
CA ARG A 5 -23.90 -15.83 -1.64
C ARG A 5 -22.82 -15.55 -2.68
N LEU A 6 -23.23 -15.37 -3.93
CA LEU A 6 -22.32 -15.08 -5.03
C LEU A 6 -21.61 -13.75 -4.80
N GLN A 7 -22.36 -12.74 -4.42
CA GLN A 7 -21.83 -11.41 -4.13
C GLN A 7 -20.83 -11.44 -2.99
N THR A 8 -21.15 -12.18 -1.92
CA THR A 8 -20.26 -12.33 -0.78
C THR A 8 -18.94 -13.01 -1.18
N THR A 9 -19.03 -14.03 -2.02
CA THR A 9 -17.85 -14.74 -2.51
C THR A 9 -16.95 -13.83 -3.36
N GLU A 10 -17.55 -13.03 -4.24
CA GLU A 10 -16.83 -12.08 -5.07
C GLU A 10 -16.13 -11.00 -4.23
N GLU A 11 -16.85 -10.43 -3.26
CA GLU A 11 -16.31 -9.43 -2.35
C GLU A 11 -15.19 -10.00 -1.50
N SER A 12 -15.33 -11.23 -1.03
CA SER A 12 -14.28 -11.91 -0.27
C SER A 12 -13.03 -12.15 -1.10
N GLY A 13 -13.21 -12.51 -2.37
CA GLY A 13 -12.11 -12.67 -3.32
C GLY A 13 -11.36 -11.38 -3.54
N GLU A 14 -12.10 -10.28 -3.65
CA GLU A 14 -11.50 -8.96 -3.79
C GLU A 14 -10.74 -8.53 -2.53
N ILE A 15 -11.27 -8.84 -1.35
CA ILE A 15 -10.60 -8.57 -0.08
C ILE A 15 -9.27 -9.31 -0.03
N VAL A 16 -9.24 -10.58 -0.40
CA VAL A 16 -8.01 -11.38 -0.44
C VAL A 16 -6.99 -10.76 -1.39
N ARG A 17 -7.44 -10.36 -2.57
CA ARG A 17 -6.59 -9.73 -3.57
C ARG A 17 -6.00 -8.42 -3.06
N LEU A 18 -6.82 -7.59 -2.42
CA LEU A 18 -6.38 -6.31 -1.88
C LEU A 18 -5.44 -6.46 -0.71
N ARG A 19 -5.66 -7.44 0.16
CA ARG A 19 -4.74 -7.71 1.28
C ARG A 19 -3.38 -8.15 0.77
N LYS A 20 -3.34 -8.96 -0.27
CA LYS A 20 -2.10 -9.38 -0.89
C LYS A 20 -1.37 -8.19 -1.52
N ALA A 21 -2.12 -7.34 -2.24
CA ALA A 21 -1.56 -6.13 -2.83
C ALA A 21 -1.04 -5.17 -1.75
N LEU A 22 -1.75 -5.05 -0.63
CA LEU A 22 -1.32 -4.21 0.49
C LEU A 22 -0.03 -4.73 1.11
N ALA A 23 0.12 -6.05 1.26
CA ALA A 23 1.35 -6.64 1.75
C ALA A 23 2.53 -6.35 0.80
N ASP A 24 2.28 -6.40 -0.51
CA ASP A 24 3.30 -6.05 -1.51
C ASP A 24 3.65 -4.56 -1.42
N ASP A 25 2.65 -3.69 -1.23
CA ASP A 25 2.88 -2.26 -1.05
C ASP A 25 3.72 -1.98 0.21
N ASP A 26 3.48 -2.72 1.31
CA ASP A 26 4.28 -2.61 2.53
C ASP A 26 5.75 -2.94 2.27
N ARG A 27 6.01 -3.98 1.49
CA ARG A 27 7.38 -4.36 1.13
C ARG A 27 8.04 -3.26 0.31
N ILE A 28 7.31 -2.66 -0.63
CA ILE A 28 7.83 -1.58 -1.46
C ILE A 28 8.17 -0.37 -0.58
N VAL A 29 7.28 0.00 0.35
CA VAL A 29 7.53 1.12 1.27
C VAL A 29 8.80 0.85 2.10
N GLN A 30 8.95 -0.36 2.64
CA GLN A 30 10.13 -0.71 3.42
C GLN A 30 11.41 -0.67 2.59
N LEU A 31 11.33 -1.15 1.36
CA LEU A 31 12.48 -1.10 0.44
C LEU A 31 12.86 0.34 0.12
N ARG A 32 11.88 1.19 -0.20
CA ARG A 32 12.12 2.60 -0.49
C ARG A 32 12.70 3.33 0.72
N ARG A 33 12.24 2.99 1.92
CA ARG A 33 12.78 3.55 3.16
C ARG A 33 14.24 3.18 3.34
N SER A 34 14.59 1.92 3.14
CA SER A 34 15.98 1.46 3.24
C SER A 34 16.88 2.16 2.22
N VAL A 35 16.37 2.36 1.00
CA VAL A 35 17.11 3.08 -0.03
C VAL A 35 17.33 4.54 0.36
N ARG A 36 16.27 5.19 0.91
CA ARG A 36 16.38 6.58 1.39
C ARG A 36 17.39 6.70 2.53
N GLU A 37 17.35 5.78 3.49
CA GLU A 37 18.29 5.80 4.62
C GLU A 37 19.74 5.63 4.14
N ALA A 38 19.95 4.74 3.16
CA ALA A 38 21.27 4.56 2.55
C ALA A 38 21.71 5.83 1.82
N ALA A 39 20.78 6.51 1.14
CA ALA A 39 21.06 7.75 0.45
C ALA A 39 21.45 8.87 1.42
N GLU A 40 20.77 8.94 2.58
CA GLU A 40 21.12 9.91 3.63
C GLU A 40 22.56 9.70 4.11
N ALA A 41 22.95 8.44 4.33
CA ALA A 41 24.31 8.11 4.73
C ALA A 41 25.32 8.50 3.65
N LYS A 42 24.99 8.24 2.38
CA LYS A 42 25.85 8.62 1.26
C LYS A 42 26.01 10.13 1.15
N LEU A 43 24.94 10.88 1.38
CA LEU A 43 25.01 12.34 1.37
C LEU A 43 25.92 12.85 2.47
N ARG A 44 25.81 12.31 3.68
CA ARG A 44 26.67 12.67 4.80
C ARG A 44 28.15 12.43 4.48
N ASN A 45 28.42 11.40 3.68
CA ASN A 45 29.78 11.05 3.26
C ASN A 45 30.20 11.74 1.96
N GLY A 46 29.35 12.60 1.40
CA GLY A 46 29.66 13.33 0.17
C GLY A 46 29.65 12.51 -1.11
N VAL A 47 29.03 11.31 -1.08
CA VAL A 47 28.99 10.41 -2.23
C VAL A 47 27.92 10.77 -3.24
N ILE A 48 26.78 11.33 -2.78
CA ILE A 48 25.69 11.74 -3.64
C ILE A 48 25.33 13.19 -3.33
N ASP A 49 24.57 13.84 -4.24
CA ASP A 49 24.12 15.20 -4.04
C ASP A 49 22.72 15.24 -3.40
N THR A 50 22.28 16.45 -3.05
CA THR A 50 20.99 16.69 -2.41
C THR A 50 19.83 16.29 -3.32
N ASN A 51 19.96 16.49 -4.64
CA ASN A 51 18.91 16.11 -5.59
C ASN A 51 18.67 14.61 -5.62
N ASP A 52 19.72 13.81 -5.52
CA ASP A 52 19.58 12.36 -5.45
C ASP A 52 18.83 11.95 -4.18
N LEU A 53 19.13 12.57 -3.05
CA LEU A 53 18.42 12.31 -1.80
C LEU A 53 16.94 12.70 -1.93
N LEU A 54 16.64 13.87 -2.53
CA LEU A 54 15.27 14.32 -2.72
C LEU A 54 14.46 13.33 -3.56
N ARG A 55 15.06 12.74 -4.59
CA ARG A 55 14.40 11.71 -5.39
C ARG A 55 14.03 10.51 -4.53
N LYS A 56 14.92 10.09 -3.64
CA LYS A 56 14.66 8.92 -2.77
C LYS A 56 13.57 9.23 -1.75
N ILE A 57 13.54 10.43 -1.22
CA ILE A 57 12.47 10.90 -0.32
C ILE A 57 11.13 10.89 -1.05
N THR A 58 11.10 11.40 -2.28
CA THR A 58 9.89 11.43 -3.11
C THR A 58 9.42 10.02 -3.44
N ASP A 59 10.33 9.12 -3.79
CA ASP A 59 9.99 7.71 -4.08
C ASP A 59 9.35 7.04 -2.87
N GLU A 60 9.90 7.25 -1.67
CA GLU A 60 9.33 6.71 -0.44
C GLU A 60 7.93 7.29 -0.18
N ALA A 61 7.77 8.60 -0.31
CA ALA A 61 6.49 9.27 -0.10
C ALA A 61 5.43 8.77 -1.08
N THR A 62 5.80 8.59 -2.35
CA THR A 62 4.90 8.07 -3.38
C THR A 62 4.44 6.65 -3.05
N ALA A 63 5.37 5.80 -2.61
CA ALA A 63 5.04 4.43 -2.23
C ALA A 63 4.13 4.39 -1.01
N ALA A 64 4.38 5.25 -0.01
CA ALA A 64 3.56 5.34 1.19
C ALA A 64 2.14 5.82 0.86
N THR A 65 2.01 6.77 -0.05
CA THR A 65 0.71 7.27 -0.51
C THR A 65 -0.08 6.19 -1.24
N ALA A 66 0.58 5.41 -2.10
CA ALA A 66 -0.06 4.30 -2.80
C ALA A 66 -0.55 3.24 -1.82
N ARG A 67 0.24 2.94 -0.79
CA ARG A 67 -0.17 2.00 0.26
C ARG A 67 -1.40 2.50 1.00
N SER A 68 -1.42 3.77 1.38
CA SER A 68 -2.55 4.36 2.10
C SER A 68 -3.83 4.33 1.27
N ALA A 69 -3.73 4.62 -0.02
CA ALA A 69 -4.88 4.55 -0.94
C ALA A 69 -5.44 3.13 -1.01
N ARG A 70 -4.56 2.12 -1.05
CA ARG A 70 -4.96 0.72 -1.07
C ARG A 70 -5.64 0.30 0.22
N GLU A 71 -5.13 0.77 1.35
CA GLU A 71 -5.70 0.51 2.67
C GLU A 71 -7.11 1.07 2.78
N ILE A 72 -7.33 2.28 2.29
CA ILE A 72 -8.66 2.91 2.26
C ILE A 72 -9.62 2.11 1.38
N GLU A 73 -9.16 1.69 0.22
CA GLU A 73 -9.97 0.87 -0.70
C GLU A 73 -10.39 -0.44 -0.03
N LEU A 74 -9.47 -1.10 0.65
CA LEU A 74 -9.75 -2.32 1.39
C LEU A 74 -10.77 -2.09 2.49
N ALA A 75 -10.61 -1.01 3.27
CA ALA A 75 -11.55 -0.65 4.33
C ALA A 75 -12.95 -0.40 3.78
N LYS A 76 -13.06 0.26 2.63
CA LYS A 76 -14.34 0.50 1.97
C LYS A 76 -15.04 -0.80 1.61
N ILE A 77 -14.31 -1.74 1.02
CA ILE A 77 -14.88 -3.01 0.58
C ILE A 77 -15.31 -3.84 1.79
N ILE A 78 -14.55 -3.84 2.87
CA ILE A 78 -14.92 -4.53 4.11
C ILE A 78 -16.19 -3.93 4.68
N CYS A 79 -16.33 -2.61 4.68
CA CYS A 79 -17.55 -1.94 5.15
C CYS A 79 -18.76 -2.29 4.28
N GLU A 80 -18.61 -2.32 2.97
CA GLU A 80 -19.65 -2.70 2.05
C GLU A 80 -20.10 -4.14 2.27
N LEU A 81 -19.13 -5.03 2.48
CA LEU A 81 -19.45 -6.44 2.75
C LEU A 81 -20.22 -6.61 4.05
N LYS A 82 -19.81 -5.94 5.13
CA LYS A 82 -20.52 -5.97 6.41
C LYS A 82 -21.93 -5.42 6.26
N HIS A 83 -22.10 -4.35 5.53
CA HIS A 83 -23.41 -3.75 5.30
C HIS A 83 -24.32 -4.72 4.55
N THR A 84 -23.80 -5.41 3.54
CA THR A 84 -24.55 -6.40 2.77
C THR A 84 -24.96 -7.58 3.64
N ILE A 85 -24.08 -8.07 4.51
CA ILE A 85 -24.34 -9.21 5.37
C ILE A 85 -25.38 -8.87 6.45
N ASN A 86 -25.32 -7.65 6.99
CA ASN A 86 -26.19 -7.23 8.09
C ASN A 86 -27.60 -6.84 7.65
N ARG A 87 -27.86 -6.83 6.37
CA ARG A 87 -29.20 -6.62 5.83
C ARG A 87 -29.97 -7.94 5.81
#